data_a0b13595c634559a80cec08c6a387e8a
#
_entry.id   a0b13595c634559a80cec08c6a387e8a
#
_cell.length_a   1.000
_cell.length_b   1.000
_cell.length_c   1.000
_cell.angle_alpha   90.00
_cell.angle_beta   90.00
_cell.angle_gamma   90.00
#
_symmetry.space_group_name_H-M   'P 1'
#
loop_
_entity.id
_entity.type
_entity.pdbx_description
1 polymer ?
#
loop_
_entity_poly.entity_id
_entity_poly.type
_entity_poly.pdbx_seq_one_letter_code
_entity_poly.pdbx_strand_id
1 'polypeptide(L)'
;MWVIAIIGSASALIESTLAQIYKKKGKDGSCYGGPAYYIEAALHCRPLAIVFCVAMILTYAFGFNMLASYNLQSTFSVFSFYDAKMSPWIIGGILAVLTGWCLLGGGSRIVKVTSMVVPVMGIAYIGISLLVVIINIQNVPAMFVRIFEEAFDFKAIFGAFSGSAMMQGIRRGLYSNEAGIGSAPNASAAANVSHPVKQGLVQMLSVFIDTCLLYTSPSPRDRQKS
;
A
#
# COMPACT_ATOMS: atom_id res chain seq x y z
N MET A 1 9.38 -10.32 3.81
CA MET A 1 8.71 -9.02 3.91
C MET A 1 9.60 -7.96 4.56
N TRP A 2 10.17 -8.17 5.74
CA TRP A 2 11.02 -7.17 6.43
C TRP A 2 12.24 -6.73 5.62
N VAL A 3 12.95 -7.65 4.98
CA VAL A 3 14.07 -7.30 4.07
C VAL A 3 13.60 -6.43 2.91
N ILE A 4 12.44 -6.76 2.33
CA ILE A 4 11.83 -5.95 1.27
C ILE A 4 11.39 -4.58 1.80
N ALA A 5 10.94 -4.49 3.06
CA ALA A 5 10.61 -3.21 3.68
C ALA A 5 11.84 -2.29 3.82
N ILE A 6 13.01 -2.84 4.16
CA ILE A 6 14.26 -2.07 4.25
C ILE A 6 14.65 -1.52 2.87
N ILE A 7 14.63 -2.35 1.85
CA ILE A 7 14.95 -1.93 0.47
C ILE A 7 13.90 -0.93 -0.04
N GLY A 8 12.63 -1.23 0.16
CA GLY A 8 11.52 -0.37 -0.25
C GLY A 8 11.52 0.98 0.46
N SER A 9 11.88 1.02 1.73
CA SER A 9 11.96 2.27 2.49
C SER A 9 13.07 3.19 1.97
N ALA A 10 14.21 2.64 1.56
CA ALA A 10 15.28 3.42 0.94
C ALA A 10 14.82 4.01 -0.42
N SER A 11 14.15 3.21 -1.24
CA SER A 11 13.55 3.68 -2.51
C SER A 11 12.51 4.78 -2.26
N ALA A 12 11.60 4.57 -1.31
CA ALA A 12 10.56 5.54 -0.97
C ALA A 12 11.11 6.87 -0.47
N LEU A 13 12.21 6.86 0.30
CA LEU A 13 12.93 8.06 0.73
C LEU A 13 13.45 8.85 -0.48
N ILE A 14 14.13 8.17 -1.41
CA ILE A 14 14.72 8.80 -2.58
C ILE A 14 13.63 9.36 -3.48
N GLU A 15 12.63 8.55 -3.83
CA GLU A 15 11.53 8.95 -4.72
C GLU A 15 10.74 10.14 -4.18
N SER A 16 10.40 10.13 -2.90
CA SER A 16 9.65 11.23 -2.28
C SER A 16 10.47 12.50 -2.14
N THR A 17 11.78 12.37 -1.91
CA THR A 17 12.70 13.51 -1.90
C THR A 17 12.83 14.11 -3.30
N LEU A 18 13.01 13.30 -4.33
CA LEU A 18 13.04 13.75 -5.72
C LEU A 18 11.73 14.45 -6.13
N ALA A 19 10.59 13.87 -5.74
CA ALA A 19 9.29 14.48 -6.03
C ALA A 19 9.14 15.87 -5.41
N GLN A 20 9.70 16.09 -4.23
CA GLN A 20 9.72 17.39 -3.58
C GLN A 20 10.70 18.38 -4.24
N ILE A 21 11.84 17.91 -4.75
CA ILE A 21 12.84 18.77 -5.43
C ILE A 21 12.30 19.25 -6.77
N TYR A 22 11.70 18.35 -7.55
CA TYR A 22 11.21 18.63 -8.92
C TYR A 22 9.73 19.00 -9.00
N LYS A 23 9.09 19.29 -7.86
CA LYS A 23 7.68 19.70 -7.87
C LYS A 23 7.48 21.05 -8.56
N LYS A 24 6.36 21.19 -9.23
CA LYS A 24 5.92 22.45 -9.85
C LYS A 24 4.81 23.08 -9.02
N LYS A 25 4.80 24.40 -8.96
CA LYS A 25 3.72 25.17 -8.32
C LYS A 25 2.70 25.57 -9.38
N GLY A 26 1.44 25.26 -9.13
CA GLY A 26 0.31 25.72 -9.93
C GLY A 26 0.00 27.19 -9.69
N LYS A 27 -0.82 27.77 -10.58
CA LYS A 27 -1.29 29.16 -10.44
C LYS A 27 -2.13 29.38 -9.17
N ASP A 28 -2.77 28.32 -8.69
CA ASP A 28 -3.65 28.31 -7.51
C ASP A 28 -2.89 28.04 -6.21
N GLY A 29 -1.54 28.08 -6.21
CA GLY A 29 -0.71 27.78 -5.06
C GLY A 29 -0.60 26.28 -4.73
N SER A 30 -1.29 25.41 -5.45
CA SER A 30 -1.16 23.95 -5.32
C SER A 30 0.21 23.48 -5.83
N CYS A 31 0.79 22.48 -5.16
CA CYS A 31 2.00 21.84 -5.62
C CYS A 31 1.66 20.50 -6.26
N TYR A 32 2.28 20.19 -7.39
CA TYR A 32 2.14 18.93 -8.09
C TYR A 32 3.49 18.46 -8.61
N GLY A 33 3.69 17.17 -8.67
CA GLY A 33 4.94 16.57 -9.10
C GLY A 33 4.81 15.05 -9.07
N GLY A 34 5.92 14.36 -9.15
CA GLY A 34 5.98 12.91 -9.11
C GLY A 34 6.97 12.38 -10.14
N PRO A 35 6.98 11.05 -10.40
CA PRO A 35 7.97 10.43 -11.25
C PRO A 35 8.05 11.03 -12.67
N ALA A 36 6.95 11.33 -13.28
CA ALA A 36 6.94 11.93 -14.62
C ALA A 36 7.70 13.26 -14.66
N TYR A 37 7.56 14.08 -13.61
CA TYR A 37 8.21 15.39 -13.55
C TYR A 37 9.72 15.30 -13.36
N TYR A 38 10.20 14.42 -12.49
CA TYR A 38 11.66 14.26 -12.33
C TYR A 38 12.27 13.46 -13.47
N ILE A 39 11.56 12.52 -14.12
CA ILE A 39 12.02 11.87 -15.35
C ILE A 39 12.21 12.91 -16.47
N GLU A 40 11.22 13.79 -16.67
CA GLU A 40 11.33 14.85 -17.68
C GLU A 40 12.45 15.83 -17.36
N ALA A 41 12.56 16.26 -16.09
CA ALA A 41 13.50 17.30 -15.69
C ALA A 41 14.94 16.80 -15.55
N ALA A 42 15.16 15.58 -15.00
CA ALA A 42 16.49 15.05 -14.76
C ALA A 42 17.06 14.27 -15.94
N LEU A 43 16.23 13.50 -16.65
CA LEU A 43 16.65 12.68 -17.81
C LEU A 43 16.43 13.38 -19.13
N HIS A 44 15.76 14.55 -19.16
CA HIS A 44 15.37 15.28 -20.38
C HIS A 44 14.63 14.40 -21.40
N CYS A 45 13.93 13.36 -20.95
CA CYS A 45 13.26 12.37 -21.77
C CYS A 45 11.74 12.45 -21.60
N ARG A 46 11.10 13.36 -22.31
CA ARG A 46 9.64 13.54 -22.29
C ARG A 46 8.84 12.31 -22.74
N PRO A 47 9.24 11.55 -23.77
CA PRO A 47 8.52 10.34 -24.15
C PRO A 47 8.44 9.31 -23.03
N LEU A 48 9.53 9.12 -22.28
CA LEU A 48 9.56 8.20 -21.14
C LEU A 48 8.61 8.66 -20.02
N ALA A 49 8.56 9.97 -19.73
CA ALA A 49 7.64 10.52 -18.76
C ALA A 49 6.17 10.29 -19.16
N ILE A 50 5.83 10.42 -20.44
CA ILE A 50 4.48 10.15 -20.96
C ILE A 50 4.12 8.68 -20.83
N VAL A 51 5.01 7.77 -21.22
CA VAL A 51 4.80 6.31 -21.09
C VAL A 51 4.58 5.95 -19.63
N PHE A 52 5.37 6.52 -18.71
CA PHE A 52 5.19 6.32 -17.27
C PHE A 52 3.81 6.80 -16.79
N CYS A 53 3.38 8.00 -17.20
CA CYS A 53 2.06 8.53 -16.85
C CYS A 53 0.92 7.62 -17.33
N VAL A 54 0.97 7.17 -18.59
CA VAL A 54 -0.06 6.29 -19.15
C VAL A 54 -0.10 4.95 -18.41
N ALA A 55 1.06 4.34 -18.18
CA ALA A 55 1.16 3.09 -17.43
C ALA A 55 0.61 3.25 -16.00
N MET A 56 0.92 4.36 -15.32
CA MET A 56 0.45 4.66 -13.98
C MET A 56 -1.07 4.84 -13.95
N ILE A 57 -1.64 5.60 -14.88
CA ILE A 57 -3.09 5.80 -14.96
C ILE A 57 -3.79 4.44 -15.17
N LEU A 58 -3.30 3.62 -16.11
CA LEU A 58 -3.87 2.29 -16.34
C LEU A 58 -3.78 1.40 -15.11
N THR A 59 -2.64 1.39 -14.44
CA THR A 59 -2.43 0.59 -13.23
C THR A 59 -3.37 1.01 -12.10
N TYR A 60 -3.49 2.30 -11.80
CA TYR A 60 -4.32 2.78 -10.70
C TYR A 60 -5.81 2.81 -11.06
N ALA A 61 -6.18 3.26 -12.26
CA ALA A 61 -7.59 3.33 -12.65
C ALA A 61 -8.23 1.95 -12.81
N PHE A 62 -7.48 0.96 -13.27
CA PHE A 62 -8.03 -0.39 -13.49
C PHE A 62 -7.44 -1.41 -12.53
N GLY A 63 -6.12 -1.62 -12.52
CA GLY A 63 -5.48 -2.72 -11.80
C GLY A 63 -5.74 -2.68 -10.30
N PHE A 64 -5.40 -1.58 -9.65
CA PHE A 64 -5.56 -1.43 -8.20
C PHE A 64 -7.03 -1.38 -7.76
N ASN A 65 -7.90 -0.70 -8.51
CA ASN A 65 -9.32 -0.65 -8.19
C ASN A 65 -9.99 -2.02 -8.31
N MET A 66 -9.65 -2.79 -9.35
CA MET A 66 -10.14 -4.16 -9.50
C MET A 66 -9.66 -5.05 -8.35
N LEU A 67 -8.37 -4.96 -7.99
CA LEU A 67 -7.79 -5.74 -6.92
C LEU A 67 -8.39 -5.37 -5.55
N ALA A 68 -8.57 -4.09 -5.26
CA ALA A 68 -9.18 -3.60 -4.04
C ALA A 68 -10.65 -4.08 -3.92
N SER A 69 -11.42 -3.94 -4.98
CA SER A 69 -12.81 -4.40 -5.03
C SER A 69 -12.91 -5.92 -4.86
N TYR A 70 -12.02 -6.68 -5.50
CA TYR A 70 -11.96 -8.12 -5.36
C TYR A 70 -11.60 -8.54 -3.93
N ASN A 71 -10.61 -7.92 -3.31
CA ASN A 71 -10.21 -8.22 -1.94
C ASN A 71 -11.32 -7.90 -0.95
N LEU A 72 -11.98 -6.75 -1.10
CA LEU A 72 -13.10 -6.37 -0.25
C LEU A 72 -14.26 -7.37 -0.39
N GLN A 73 -14.68 -7.66 -1.61
CA GLN A 73 -15.75 -8.62 -1.89
C GLN A 73 -15.42 -10.01 -1.33
N SER A 74 -14.18 -10.46 -1.50
CA SER A 74 -13.77 -11.78 -1.02
C SER A 74 -13.70 -11.89 0.51
N THR A 75 -13.64 -10.77 1.25
CA THR A 75 -13.73 -10.77 2.70
C THR A 75 -15.13 -11.20 3.18
N PHE A 76 -16.14 -10.87 2.41
CA PHE A 76 -17.53 -11.29 2.72
C PHE A 76 -17.81 -12.76 2.43
N SER A 77 -16.95 -13.46 1.68
CA SER A 77 -17.15 -14.88 1.34
C SER A 77 -17.14 -15.84 2.55
N VAL A 78 -16.68 -15.35 3.72
CA VAL A 78 -16.67 -16.12 4.98
C VAL A 78 -18.06 -16.19 5.61
N PHE A 79 -18.97 -15.29 5.26
CA PHE A 79 -20.29 -15.20 5.86
C PHE A 79 -21.31 -16.07 5.11
N SER A 80 -22.24 -16.66 5.85
CA SER A 80 -23.28 -17.58 5.32
C SER A 80 -24.28 -16.90 4.37
N PHE A 81 -24.42 -15.57 4.41
CA PHE A 81 -25.29 -14.81 3.51
C PHE A 81 -24.65 -14.53 2.14
N TYR A 82 -23.38 -14.90 1.95
CA TYR A 82 -22.67 -14.63 0.71
C TYR A 82 -23.08 -15.62 -0.40
N ASP A 83 -23.63 -15.10 -1.48
CA ASP A 83 -23.90 -15.84 -2.73
C ASP A 83 -22.84 -15.43 -3.78
N ALA A 84 -22.09 -16.40 -4.28
CA ALA A 84 -21.02 -16.17 -5.26
C ALA A 84 -21.50 -15.54 -6.58
N LYS A 85 -22.80 -15.64 -6.91
CA LYS A 85 -23.37 -15.04 -8.13
C LYS A 85 -23.90 -13.63 -7.91
N MET A 86 -24.57 -13.37 -6.79
CA MET A 86 -25.29 -12.11 -6.55
C MET A 86 -24.47 -11.13 -5.70
N SER A 87 -23.80 -11.61 -4.65
CA SER A 87 -23.08 -10.74 -3.71
C SER A 87 -22.00 -9.85 -4.34
N PRO A 88 -21.19 -10.32 -5.33
CA PRO A 88 -20.22 -9.47 -5.99
C PRO A 88 -20.83 -8.28 -6.72
N TRP A 89 -21.98 -8.46 -7.36
CA TRP A 89 -22.69 -7.39 -8.07
C TRP A 89 -23.25 -6.34 -7.12
N ILE A 90 -23.83 -6.78 -6.00
CA ILE A 90 -24.39 -5.89 -4.98
C ILE A 90 -23.27 -5.08 -4.33
N ILE A 91 -22.21 -5.74 -3.89
CA ILE A 91 -21.05 -5.07 -3.26
C ILE A 91 -20.38 -4.13 -4.26
N GLY A 92 -20.17 -4.57 -5.50
CA GLY A 92 -19.60 -3.75 -6.58
C GLY A 92 -20.46 -2.53 -6.88
N GLY A 93 -21.78 -2.68 -6.93
CA GLY A 93 -22.73 -1.59 -7.11
C GLY A 93 -22.67 -0.55 -5.99
N ILE A 94 -22.65 -0.99 -4.73
CA ILE A 94 -22.49 -0.11 -3.57
C ILE A 94 -21.16 0.67 -3.64
N LEU A 95 -20.07 -0.04 -3.93
CA LEU A 95 -18.76 0.59 -4.07
C LEU A 95 -18.72 1.61 -5.20
N ALA A 96 -19.30 1.29 -6.35
CA ALA A 96 -19.39 2.20 -7.49
C ALA A 96 -20.14 3.49 -7.14
N VAL A 97 -21.27 3.39 -6.43
CA VAL A 97 -22.05 4.54 -5.97
C VAL A 97 -21.27 5.38 -4.97
N LEU A 98 -20.66 4.76 -3.96
CA LEU A 98 -19.87 5.48 -2.95
C LEU A 98 -18.65 6.18 -3.57
N THR A 99 -17.90 5.48 -4.43
CA THR A 99 -16.75 6.03 -5.12
C THR A 99 -17.16 7.15 -6.08
N GLY A 100 -18.23 6.94 -6.84
CA GLY A 100 -18.80 7.95 -7.72
C GLY A 100 -19.21 9.22 -6.97
N TRP A 101 -19.86 9.06 -5.82
CA TRP A 101 -20.23 10.21 -4.96
C TRP A 101 -19.00 10.97 -4.46
N CYS A 102 -17.93 10.27 -4.07
CA CYS A 102 -16.67 10.91 -3.68
C CYS A 102 -16.02 11.64 -4.85
N LEU A 103 -15.94 11.01 -6.03
CA LEU A 103 -15.28 11.57 -7.22
C LEU A 103 -16.03 12.80 -7.78
N LEU A 104 -17.36 12.78 -7.85
CA LEU A 104 -18.18 13.89 -8.31
C LEU A 104 -18.05 15.14 -7.42
N GLY A 105 -17.59 14.97 -6.18
CA GLY A 105 -17.32 16.10 -5.27
C GLY A 105 -15.97 16.78 -5.46
N GLY A 106 -15.16 16.30 -6.41
CA GLY A 106 -13.84 16.83 -6.69
C GLY A 106 -12.79 16.52 -5.63
N GLY A 107 -11.57 17.03 -5.85
CA GLY A 107 -10.41 16.72 -5.01
C GLY A 107 -10.57 17.08 -3.54
N SER A 108 -11.24 18.19 -3.24
CA SER A 108 -11.48 18.62 -1.85
C SER A 108 -12.35 17.66 -1.06
N ARG A 109 -13.36 17.05 -1.70
CA ARG A 109 -14.20 16.03 -1.06
C ARG A 109 -13.43 14.75 -0.83
N ILE A 110 -12.63 14.31 -1.80
CA ILE A 110 -11.78 13.11 -1.66
C ILE A 110 -10.85 13.29 -0.48
N VAL A 111 -10.14 14.42 -0.38
CA VAL A 111 -9.24 14.71 0.74
C VAL A 111 -9.99 14.72 2.06
N LYS A 112 -11.17 15.35 2.15
CA LYS A 112 -11.96 15.40 3.39
C LYS A 112 -12.42 14.00 3.83
N VAL A 113 -12.91 13.18 2.91
CA VAL A 113 -13.38 11.83 3.22
C VAL A 113 -12.20 10.94 3.64
N THR A 114 -11.10 10.95 2.89
CA THR A 114 -9.91 10.14 3.21
C THR A 114 -9.26 10.56 4.52
N SER A 115 -9.13 11.86 4.79
CA SER A 115 -8.53 12.35 6.04
C SER A 115 -9.34 11.98 7.29
N MET A 116 -10.62 11.68 7.15
CA MET A 116 -11.47 11.22 8.25
C MET A 116 -11.49 9.68 8.34
N VAL A 117 -11.68 8.99 7.22
CA VAL A 117 -11.87 7.53 7.19
C VAL A 117 -10.58 6.78 7.49
N VAL A 118 -9.45 7.21 6.90
CA VAL A 118 -8.17 6.49 7.03
C VAL A 118 -7.65 6.46 8.47
N PRO A 119 -7.61 7.56 9.25
CA PRO A 119 -7.19 7.51 10.64
C PRO A 119 -8.12 6.65 11.51
N VAL A 120 -9.44 6.77 11.32
CA VAL A 120 -10.41 5.96 12.07
C VAL A 120 -10.20 4.47 11.82
N MET A 121 -10.05 4.09 10.55
CA MET A 121 -9.78 2.71 10.16
C MET A 121 -8.43 2.22 10.71
N GLY A 122 -7.38 3.06 10.63
CA GLY A 122 -6.06 2.74 11.16
C GLY A 122 -6.07 2.54 12.68
N ILE A 123 -6.70 3.42 13.42
CA ILE A 123 -6.83 3.32 14.89
C ILE A 123 -7.64 2.06 15.27
N ALA A 124 -8.76 1.81 14.60
CA ALA A 124 -9.57 0.62 14.84
C ALA A 124 -8.77 -0.66 14.56
N TYR A 125 -8.03 -0.71 13.46
CA TYR A 125 -7.20 -1.86 13.11
C TYR A 125 -6.09 -2.10 14.15
N ILE A 126 -5.34 -1.05 14.51
CA ILE A 126 -4.28 -1.15 15.52
C ILE A 126 -4.87 -1.56 16.87
N GLY A 127 -5.99 -0.99 17.27
CA GLY A 127 -6.67 -1.33 18.52
C GLY A 127 -7.08 -2.81 18.58
N ILE A 128 -7.71 -3.31 17.53
CA ILE A 128 -8.09 -4.73 17.43
C ILE A 128 -6.85 -5.63 17.41
N SER A 129 -5.82 -5.27 16.65
CA SER A 129 -4.57 -6.03 16.59
C SER A 129 -3.87 -6.11 17.95
N LEU A 130 -3.78 -5.00 18.67
CA LEU A 130 -3.22 -4.96 20.03
C LEU A 130 -4.04 -5.80 21.00
N LEU A 131 -5.36 -5.72 20.92
CA LEU A 131 -6.26 -6.53 21.77
C LEU A 131 -6.03 -8.03 21.53
N VAL A 132 -5.91 -8.46 20.27
CA VAL A 132 -5.60 -9.86 19.91
C VAL A 132 -4.22 -10.27 20.46
N VAL A 133 -3.21 -9.42 20.36
CA VAL A 133 -1.86 -9.69 20.91
C VAL A 133 -1.91 -9.81 22.43
N ILE A 134 -2.61 -8.92 23.13
CA ILE A 134 -2.73 -8.94 24.59
C ILE A 134 -3.43 -10.22 25.06
N ILE A 135 -4.53 -10.61 24.41
CA ILE A 135 -5.25 -11.85 24.74
C ILE A 135 -4.35 -13.10 24.53
N ASN A 136 -3.47 -13.06 23.55
CA ASN A 136 -2.60 -14.18 23.19
C ASN A 136 -1.13 -13.94 23.59
N ILE A 137 -0.86 -13.13 24.61
CA ILE A 137 0.50 -12.72 24.98
C ILE A 137 1.43 -13.90 25.25
N GLN A 138 0.89 -15.01 25.76
CA GLN A 138 1.65 -16.24 26.04
C GLN A 138 2.18 -16.91 24.78
N ASN A 139 1.51 -16.72 23.64
CA ASN A 139 1.90 -17.33 22.36
C ASN A 139 2.87 -16.44 21.56
N VAL A 140 3.05 -15.17 21.98
CA VAL A 140 3.91 -14.22 21.27
C VAL A 140 5.37 -14.67 21.20
N PRO A 141 6.03 -15.13 22.29
CA PRO A 141 7.40 -15.62 22.21
C PRO A 141 7.55 -16.82 21.27
N ALA A 142 6.63 -17.79 21.36
CA ALA A 142 6.64 -18.98 20.49
C ALA A 142 6.45 -18.59 19.01
N MET A 143 5.63 -17.58 18.73
CA MET A 143 5.45 -17.05 17.39
C MET A 143 6.77 -16.48 16.82
N PHE A 144 7.50 -15.69 17.62
CA PHE A 144 8.78 -15.14 17.17
C PHE A 144 9.82 -16.24 16.93
N VAL A 145 9.95 -17.21 17.84
CA VAL A 145 10.83 -18.35 17.66
C VAL A 145 10.52 -19.06 16.34
N ARG A 146 9.26 -19.35 16.09
CA ARG A 146 8.82 -20.03 14.87
C ARG A 146 9.12 -19.21 13.60
N ILE A 147 8.91 -17.88 13.63
CA ILE A 147 9.26 -17.00 12.50
C ILE A 147 10.76 -17.09 12.19
N PHE A 148 11.61 -17.07 13.22
CA PHE A 148 13.06 -17.16 13.01
C PHE A 148 13.49 -18.57 12.55
N GLU A 149 12.96 -19.62 13.14
CA GLU A 149 13.25 -21.00 12.73
C GLU A 149 12.86 -21.24 11.26
N GLU A 150 11.64 -20.86 10.87
CA GLU A 150 11.16 -21.02 9.48
C GLU A 150 11.89 -20.11 8.49
N ALA A 151 12.33 -18.92 8.93
CA ALA A 151 13.07 -17.98 8.07
C ALA A 151 14.50 -18.45 7.76
N PHE A 152 15.10 -19.24 8.66
CA PHE A 152 16.47 -19.77 8.51
C PHE A 152 16.53 -21.29 8.26
N ASP A 153 15.38 -21.93 8.04
CA ASP A 153 15.36 -23.33 7.59
C ASP A 153 15.81 -23.43 6.12
N PHE A 154 17.11 -23.69 5.95
CA PHE A 154 17.72 -23.82 4.63
C PHE A 154 17.12 -24.96 3.79
N LYS A 155 16.58 -26.03 4.42
CA LYS A 155 15.89 -27.10 3.69
C LYS A 155 14.57 -26.60 3.11
N ALA A 156 13.82 -25.82 3.88
CA ALA A 156 12.61 -25.17 3.41
C ALA A 156 12.92 -24.11 2.35
N ILE A 157 14.00 -23.34 2.50
CA ILE A 157 14.44 -22.34 1.52
C ILE A 157 14.81 -22.99 0.20
N PHE A 158 15.63 -24.04 0.19
CA PHE A 158 16.05 -24.72 -1.03
C PHE A 158 14.97 -25.63 -1.61
N GLY A 159 14.12 -26.25 -0.79
CA GLY A 159 12.94 -27.00 -1.26
C GLY A 159 11.82 -26.09 -1.76
N ALA A 160 11.70 -24.88 -1.22
CA ALA A 160 10.74 -23.85 -1.61
C ALA A 160 11.31 -22.83 -2.60
N PHE A 161 12.51 -23.02 -3.15
CA PHE A 161 13.06 -22.12 -4.18
C PHE A 161 12.25 -22.16 -5.49
N SER A 162 11.50 -23.22 -5.72
CA SER A 162 10.35 -23.25 -6.62
C SER A 162 9.06 -22.81 -5.91
N GLY A 163 9.13 -22.38 -4.67
CA GLY A 163 8.04 -22.33 -3.74
C GLY A 163 7.30 -21.01 -3.65
N SER A 164 6.02 -21.16 -3.57
CA SER A 164 5.01 -20.12 -3.46
C SER A 164 5.22 -19.16 -2.28
N ALA A 165 5.79 -19.59 -1.15
CA ALA A 165 5.88 -18.80 0.08
C ALA A 165 6.83 -17.60 -0.02
N MET A 166 8.06 -17.81 -0.51
CA MET A 166 9.04 -16.73 -0.72
C MET A 166 8.53 -15.73 -1.79
N MET A 167 7.99 -16.24 -2.89
CA MET A 167 7.41 -15.40 -3.94
C MET A 167 6.21 -14.60 -3.42
N GLN A 168 5.35 -15.21 -2.60
CA GLN A 168 4.24 -14.50 -1.96
C GLN A 168 4.72 -13.44 -0.98
N GLY A 169 5.75 -13.72 -0.19
CA GLY A 169 6.36 -12.75 0.71
C GLY A 169 6.95 -11.54 -0.03
N ILE A 170 7.64 -11.77 -1.16
CA ILE A 170 8.18 -10.70 -2.01
C ILE A 170 7.04 -9.90 -2.64
N ARG A 171 6.06 -10.56 -3.24
CA ARG A 171 4.90 -9.90 -3.88
C ARG A 171 4.12 -9.05 -2.88
N ARG A 172 3.86 -9.58 -1.68
CA ARG A 172 3.16 -8.83 -0.62
C ARG A 172 3.99 -7.65 -0.12
N GLY A 173 5.31 -7.82 0.06
CA GLY A 173 6.20 -6.74 0.45
C GLY A 173 6.25 -5.61 -0.58
N LEU A 174 6.41 -5.93 -1.86
CA LEU A 174 6.40 -4.95 -2.93
C LEU A 174 5.05 -4.23 -3.06
N TYR A 175 3.95 -4.95 -2.89
CA TYR A 175 2.61 -4.38 -2.93
C TYR A 175 2.36 -3.41 -1.77
N SER A 176 2.79 -3.76 -0.55
CA SER A 176 2.64 -2.93 0.64
C SER A 176 3.52 -1.67 0.58
N ASN A 177 4.75 -1.80 0.09
CA ASN A 177 5.71 -0.69 0.10
C ASN A 177 5.39 0.40 -0.94
N GLU A 178 4.65 0.06 -2.00
CA GLU A 178 4.42 0.92 -3.17
C GLU A 178 5.70 1.57 -3.74
N ALA A 179 6.88 1.10 -3.31
CA ALA A 179 8.17 1.63 -3.74
C ALA A 179 8.42 1.32 -5.23
N GLY A 180 8.78 2.32 -6.00
CA GLY A 180 8.99 2.20 -7.44
C GLY A 180 7.72 2.30 -8.30
N ILE A 181 6.53 2.31 -7.69
CA ILE A 181 5.26 2.40 -8.44
C ILE A 181 4.91 3.85 -8.79
N GLY A 182 5.31 4.80 -7.96
CA GLY A 182 5.17 6.23 -8.23
C GLY A 182 3.95 6.92 -7.61
N SER A 183 3.09 6.21 -6.86
CA SER A 183 1.96 6.79 -6.15
C SER A 183 2.41 7.68 -4.99
N ALA A 184 3.28 7.15 -4.14
CA ALA A 184 3.82 7.86 -2.98
C ALA A 184 4.54 9.16 -3.36
N PRO A 185 5.40 9.21 -4.39
CA PRO A 185 6.00 10.45 -4.86
C PRO A 185 4.99 11.50 -5.34
N ASN A 186 3.90 11.11 -6.00
CA ASN A 186 2.87 12.06 -6.41
C ASN A 186 2.17 12.72 -5.21
N ALA A 187 1.81 11.92 -4.21
CA ALA A 187 1.25 12.44 -2.96
C ALA A 187 2.26 13.30 -2.19
N SER A 188 3.52 12.86 -2.15
CA SER A 188 4.62 13.57 -1.50
C SER A 188 4.88 14.94 -2.11
N ALA A 189 4.74 15.11 -3.43
CA ALA A 189 4.94 16.39 -4.10
C ALA A 189 3.93 17.45 -3.65
N ALA A 190 2.71 17.05 -3.31
CA ALA A 190 1.67 17.96 -2.84
C ALA A 190 1.92 18.45 -1.39
N ALA A 191 2.76 17.78 -0.63
CA ALA A 191 3.03 18.14 0.76
C ALA A 191 3.84 19.46 0.86
N ASN A 192 3.46 20.28 1.84
CA ASN A 192 4.18 21.52 2.14
C ASN A 192 5.15 21.26 3.31
N VAL A 193 6.43 21.11 3.01
CA VAL A 193 7.48 20.80 3.97
C VAL A 193 8.62 21.82 3.86
N SER A 194 9.30 22.07 4.97
CA SER A 194 10.42 23.00 5.04
C SER A 194 11.69 22.52 4.34
N HIS A 195 11.82 21.21 4.14
CA HIS A 195 12.96 20.60 3.45
C HIS A 195 12.54 19.31 2.74
N PRO A 196 12.95 19.07 1.48
CA PRO A 196 12.57 17.89 0.71
C PRO A 196 12.79 16.54 1.41
N VAL A 197 13.94 16.38 2.08
CA VAL A 197 14.31 15.15 2.80
C VAL A 197 13.35 14.83 3.94
N LYS A 198 12.70 15.82 4.56
CA LYS A 198 11.70 15.55 5.62
C LYS A 198 10.55 14.72 5.09
N GLN A 199 10.07 15.03 3.89
CA GLN A 199 9.01 14.22 3.27
C GLN A 199 9.50 12.82 2.92
N GLY A 200 10.75 12.69 2.46
CA GLY A 200 11.37 11.40 2.22
C GLY A 200 11.44 10.54 3.50
N LEU A 201 11.85 11.12 4.61
CA LEU A 201 11.91 10.43 5.92
C LEU A 201 10.51 10.00 6.41
N VAL A 202 9.51 10.85 6.24
CA VAL A 202 8.12 10.51 6.58
C VAL A 202 7.64 9.32 5.75
N GLN A 203 7.92 9.33 4.44
CA GLN A 203 7.54 8.24 3.56
C GLN A 203 8.28 6.93 3.88
N MET A 204 9.58 7.02 4.20
CA MET A 204 10.38 5.90 4.67
C MET A 204 9.76 5.26 5.92
N LEU A 205 9.41 6.09 6.91
CA LEU A 205 8.76 5.62 8.14
C LEU A 205 7.38 4.99 7.86
N SER A 206 6.62 5.58 6.95
CA SER A 206 5.31 5.05 6.53
C SER A 206 5.44 3.63 5.96
N VAL A 207 6.43 3.36 5.11
CA VAL A 207 6.71 2.03 4.56
C VAL A 207 7.01 1.01 5.66
N PHE A 208 7.79 1.40 6.69
CA PHE A 208 8.06 0.53 7.84
C PHE A 208 6.80 0.23 8.64
N ILE A 209 6.00 1.25 8.95
CA ILE A 209 4.77 1.09 9.72
C ILE A 209 3.80 0.18 8.95
N ASP A 210 3.61 0.43 7.66
CA ASP A 210 2.70 -0.36 6.84
C ASP A 210 3.16 -1.82 6.75
N THR A 211 4.40 -2.06 6.39
CA THR A 211 4.89 -3.42 6.14
C THR A 211 5.12 -4.20 7.43
N CYS A 212 5.66 -3.57 8.47
CA CYS A 212 6.04 -4.28 9.70
C CYS A 212 4.90 -4.38 10.71
N LEU A 213 3.99 -3.40 10.78
CA LEU A 213 2.89 -3.43 11.72
C LEU A 213 1.60 -3.96 11.10
N LEU A 214 1.18 -3.38 9.97
CA LEU A 214 -0.12 -3.70 9.40
C LEU A 214 -0.11 -5.01 8.63
N TYR A 215 0.91 -5.24 7.82
CA TYR A 215 0.91 -6.35 6.89
C TYR A 215 1.44 -7.67 7.48
N THR A 216 2.23 -7.61 8.55
CA THR A 216 2.71 -8.82 9.26
C THR A 216 1.75 -9.32 10.32
N SER A 217 0.69 -8.58 10.63
CA SER A 217 -0.36 -9.05 11.55
C SER A 217 -1.07 -10.27 10.95
N PRO A 218 -1.24 -11.37 11.71
CA PRO A 218 -1.86 -12.60 11.20
C PRO A 218 -3.30 -12.34 10.77
N SER A 219 -3.56 -12.57 9.49
CA SER A 219 -4.90 -12.50 8.93
C SER A 219 -5.65 -13.82 9.17
N PRO A 220 -6.97 -13.80 9.42
CA PRO A 220 -7.80 -15.02 9.48
C PRO A 220 -7.68 -15.92 8.25
N ARG A 221 -7.31 -15.36 7.09
CA ARG A 221 -7.08 -16.12 5.85
C ARG A 221 -5.84 -17.01 5.88
N ASP A 222 -4.84 -16.67 6.68
CA ASP A 222 -3.60 -17.46 6.76
C ASP A 222 -3.82 -18.77 7.53
N ARG A 223 -4.88 -18.85 8.35
CA ARG A 223 -5.29 -20.07 9.08
C ARG A 223 -6.06 -21.09 8.21
N GLN A 224 -6.60 -20.70 7.06
CA GLN A 224 -7.36 -21.60 6.20
C GLN A 224 -6.51 -22.34 5.16
N LYS A 225 -5.21 -22.07 5.10
CA LYS A 225 -4.27 -22.67 4.14
C LYS A 225 -3.17 -23.50 4.78
N SER A 226 -3.21 -23.67 6.10
CA SER A 226 -2.45 -24.65 6.88
C SER A 226 -3.38 -25.81 7.30
#